data_fdf1411658f4897f56cb36480d439d83
#
_entry.id   fdf1411658f4897f56cb36480d439d83
#
_cell.length_a   1.000
_cell.length_b   1.000
_cell.length_c   1.000
_cell.angle_alpha   90.00
_cell.angle_beta   90.00
_cell.angle_gamma   90.00
#
_symmetry.space_group_name_H-M   'P 1'
#
loop_
_entity.id
_entity.type
_entity.pdbx_description
1 polymer ?
#
loop_
_entity_poly.entity_id
_entity_poly.type
_entity_poly.pdbx_seq_one_letter_code
_entity_poly.pdbx_strand_id
1 'polypeptide(L)'
;MTLSCSLIPNKVEMISSPLERKIIHPNLPTALDLKEPFWYVVSKKNFDEFVEEMKKQNGTVVFLAMSVPDYELMSYNMQELKRYISELKEVVVYYRTITEVE
;
A
#
# COMPACT_ATOMS: atom_id res chain seq x y z
N MET A 1 -37.05 -58.64 -23.38
CA MET A 1 -37.62 -57.81 -22.32
C MET A 1 -36.57 -56.94 -21.69
N THR A 2 -36.71 -55.70 -21.89
CA THR A 2 -35.74 -54.74 -21.41
C THR A 2 -36.30 -53.93 -20.26
N LEU A 3 -36.39 -54.57 -19.09
CA LEU A 3 -36.92 -53.94 -17.90
C LEU A 3 -35.83 -53.31 -17.05
N SER A 4 -34.58 -53.54 -17.40
CA SER A 4 -33.46 -53.04 -16.63
C SER A 4 -33.26 -51.52 -16.70
N CYS A 5 -33.77 -50.89 -17.72
CA CYS A 5 -33.61 -49.45 -17.93
C CYS A 5 -34.53 -48.59 -17.02
N SER A 6 -35.61 -49.20 -16.48
CA SER A 6 -36.52 -48.48 -15.60
C SER A 6 -36.08 -48.47 -14.16
N LEU A 7 -35.07 -49.28 -13.81
CA LEU A 7 -34.57 -49.39 -12.45
C LEU A 7 -33.37 -48.50 -12.19
N ILE A 8 -32.74 -48.02 -13.23
CA ILE A 8 -31.59 -47.11 -13.12
C ILE A 8 -32.09 -45.69 -13.41
N PRO A 9 -32.02 -44.79 -12.47
CA PRO A 9 -32.40 -43.41 -12.75
C PRO A 9 -31.51 -42.80 -13.79
N ASN A 10 -32.12 -42.34 -14.86
CA ASN A 10 -31.39 -41.70 -15.96
C ASN A 10 -30.96 -40.29 -15.66
N LYS A 11 -31.38 -39.75 -14.55
CA LYS A 11 -31.02 -38.42 -14.09
C LYS A 11 -30.40 -38.49 -12.73
N VAL A 12 -29.11 -38.22 -12.70
CA VAL A 12 -28.46 -37.85 -11.45
C VAL A 12 -28.81 -36.37 -11.23
N GLU A 13 -29.77 -36.13 -10.36
CA GLU A 13 -30.02 -34.76 -9.95
C GLU A 13 -28.88 -34.28 -9.10
N MET A 14 -28.01 -33.53 -9.71
CA MET A 14 -27.04 -32.75 -8.96
C MET A 14 -27.78 -31.56 -8.35
N ILE A 15 -28.13 -31.70 -7.10
CA ILE A 15 -28.61 -30.56 -6.34
C ILE A 15 -27.40 -29.71 -6.02
N SER A 16 -27.13 -28.74 -6.86
CA SER A 16 -26.15 -27.71 -6.54
C SER A 16 -26.93 -26.58 -5.86
N SER A 17 -26.96 -26.59 -4.56
CA SER A 17 -27.37 -25.39 -3.84
C SER A 17 -26.24 -24.38 -3.94
N PRO A 18 -26.51 -23.13 -4.33
CA PRO A 18 -25.48 -22.13 -4.34
C PRO A 18 -24.94 -21.94 -2.93
N LEU A 19 -23.64 -22.16 -2.76
CA LEU A 19 -22.97 -21.82 -1.54
C LEU A 19 -23.00 -20.31 -1.40
N GLU A 20 -23.77 -19.83 -0.43
CA GLU A 20 -23.71 -18.43 -0.07
C GLU A 20 -22.33 -18.16 0.53
N ARG A 21 -21.45 -17.61 -0.28
CA ARG A 21 -20.18 -17.09 0.21
C ARG A 21 -20.39 -15.66 0.64
N LYS A 22 -20.35 -15.46 1.93
CA LYS A 22 -20.39 -14.13 2.49
C LYS A 22 -18.97 -13.56 2.38
N ILE A 23 -18.77 -12.67 1.43
CA ILE A 23 -17.50 -11.99 1.29
C ILE A 23 -17.53 -10.75 2.18
N ILE A 24 -16.66 -10.75 3.16
CA ILE A 24 -16.51 -9.60 4.06
C ILE A 24 -15.31 -8.82 3.58
N HIS A 25 -15.53 -7.57 3.16
CA HIS A 25 -14.46 -6.66 2.80
C HIS A 25 -13.99 -5.93 4.04
N PRO A 26 -12.74 -6.16 4.49
CA PRO A 26 -12.17 -5.33 5.54
C PRO A 26 -12.13 -3.88 5.10
N ASN A 27 -12.21 -2.98 6.06
CA ASN A 27 -12.05 -1.57 5.76
C ASN A 27 -10.65 -1.30 5.20
N LEU A 28 -10.59 -0.41 4.23
CA LEU A 28 -9.29 0.06 3.74
C LEU A 28 -8.58 0.82 4.86
N PRO A 29 -7.25 0.73 4.91
CA PRO A 29 -6.51 1.54 5.89
C PRO A 29 -6.75 3.02 5.66
N THR A 30 -6.67 3.79 6.74
CA THR A 30 -6.75 5.24 6.67
C THR A 30 -5.63 5.78 5.80
N ALA A 31 -5.94 6.78 4.99
CA ALA A 31 -4.93 7.42 4.14
C ALA A 31 -3.76 7.93 4.98
N LEU A 32 -2.56 7.81 4.43
CA LEU A 32 -1.36 8.30 5.08
C LEU A 32 -1.34 9.83 5.05
N ASP A 33 -1.04 10.42 6.19
CA ASP A 33 -0.76 11.84 6.32
C ASP A 33 0.74 12.00 6.54
N LEU A 34 1.50 11.94 5.45
CA LEU A 34 2.95 12.06 5.50
C LEU A 34 3.32 13.54 5.58
N LYS A 35 4.15 13.85 6.58
CA LYS A 35 4.67 15.20 6.75
C LYS A 35 6.06 15.27 6.17
N GLU A 36 6.36 16.38 5.50
CA GLU A 36 7.68 16.60 4.95
C GLU A 36 8.60 17.20 6.01
N PRO A 37 9.78 16.61 6.23
CA PRO A 37 10.77 17.24 7.05
C PRO A 37 11.42 18.40 6.30
N PHE A 38 11.93 19.36 7.04
CA PHE A 38 12.69 20.45 6.46
C PHE A 38 14.14 20.02 6.28
N TRP A 39 14.66 20.20 5.07
CA TRP A 39 16.02 19.81 4.72
C TRP A 39 16.90 21.03 4.53
N TYR A 40 18.08 21.01 5.14
CA TYR A 40 19.09 22.02 4.94
C TYR A 40 20.13 21.50 3.96
N VAL A 41 20.47 22.31 2.96
CA VAL A 41 21.58 22.00 2.09
C VAL A 41 22.80 22.74 2.64
N VAL A 42 23.73 21.98 3.20
CA VAL A 42 24.88 22.53 3.89
C VAL A 42 26.12 22.30 3.05
N SER A 43 26.89 23.36 2.83
CA SER A 43 28.17 23.32 2.12
C SER A 43 29.22 24.03 2.97
N LYS A 44 30.47 24.02 2.52
CA LYS A 44 31.53 24.77 3.18
C LYS A 44 31.21 26.26 3.27
N LYS A 45 30.44 26.79 2.30
CA LYS A 45 30.14 28.22 2.23
C LYS A 45 29.12 28.67 3.27
N ASN A 46 28.16 27.81 3.63
CA ASN A 46 27.08 28.16 4.53
C ASN A 46 27.14 27.40 5.87
N PHE A 47 28.22 26.70 6.13
CA PHE A 47 28.32 25.87 7.33
C PHE A 47 28.19 26.69 8.62
N ASP A 48 28.92 27.81 8.71
CA ASP A 48 28.87 28.65 9.91
C ASP A 48 27.47 29.25 10.13
N GLU A 49 26.84 29.67 9.09
CA GLU A 49 25.47 30.20 9.12
C GLU A 49 24.48 29.10 9.56
N PHE A 50 24.66 27.89 9.04
CA PHE A 50 23.86 26.74 9.43
C PHE A 50 24.01 26.44 10.93
N VAL A 51 25.24 26.46 11.45
CA VAL A 51 25.50 26.22 12.87
C VAL A 51 24.78 27.24 13.72
N GLU A 52 24.84 28.53 13.36
CA GLU A 52 24.15 29.59 14.09
C GLU A 52 22.64 29.40 14.08
N GLU A 53 22.07 29.05 12.93
CA GLU A 53 20.63 28.79 12.79
C GLU A 53 20.20 27.58 13.65
N MET A 54 21.01 26.55 13.66
CA MET A 54 20.74 25.34 14.45
C MET A 54 20.75 25.65 15.95
N LYS A 55 21.68 26.49 16.42
CA LYS A 55 21.72 26.93 17.81
C LYS A 55 20.47 27.71 18.20
N LYS A 56 19.98 28.57 17.30
CA LYS A 56 18.79 29.37 17.56
C LYS A 56 17.53 28.50 17.70
N GLN A 57 17.40 27.49 16.83
CA GLN A 57 16.21 26.68 16.80
C GLN A 57 16.19 25.61 17.88
N ASN A 58 17.32 24.94 18.11
CA ASN A 58 17.38 23.74 18.94
C ASN A 58 18.21 23.91 20.21
N GLY A 59 18.94 25.02 20.35
CA GLY A 59 19.83 25.26 21.49
C GLY A 59 21.13 24.47 21.47
N THR A 60 21.24 23.45 20.63
CA THR A 60 22.44 22.62 20.45
C THR A 60 22.69 22.38 18.99
N VAL A 61 23.95 22.06 18.66
CA VAL A 61 24.35 21.75 17.27
C VAL A 61 24.50 20.24 17.13
N VAL A 62 23.37 19.56 16.98
CA VAL A 62 23.34 18.11 16.72
C VAL A 62 22.39 17.87 15.55
N PHE A 63 22.86 17.18 14.54
CA PHE A 63 22.08 16.88 13.36
C PHE A 63 22.52 15.57 12.73
N LEU A 64 21.63 14.95 11.98
CA LEU A 64 21.94 13.81 11.14
C LEU A 64 22.19 14.34 9.73
N ALA A 65 23.19 13.81 9.07
CA ALA A 65 23.54 14.26 7.73
C ALA A 65 23.63 13.09 6.77
N MET A 66 23.35 13.37 5.51
CA MET A 66 23.57 12.43 4.42
C MET A 66 24.15 13.18 3.22
N SER A 67 24.79 12.45 2.34
CA SER A 67 25.30 13.03 1.10
C SER A 67 24.15 13.32 0.13
N VAL A 68 24.40 14.17 -0.86
CA VAL A 68 23.42 14.45 -1.91
C VAL A 68 23.00 13.17 -2.66
N PRO A 69 23.94 12.30 -3.09
CA PRO A 69 23.54 11.04 -3.71
C PRO A 69 22.65 10.15 -2.82
N ASP A 70 22.92 10.11 -1.53
CA ASP A 70 22.10 9.33 -0.60
C ASP A 70 20.71 9.94 -0.43
N TYR A 71 20.62 11.27 -0.43
CA TYR A 71 19.33 11.95 -0.41
C TYR A 71 18.52 11.63 -1.67
N GLU A 72 19.16 11.65 -2.83
CA GLU A 72 18.51 11.29 -4.09
C GLU A 72 18.02 9.85 -4.07
N LEU A 73 18.83 8.94 -3.54
CA LEU A 73 18.45 7.53 -3.40
C LEU A 73 17.26 7.37 -2.46
N MET A 74 17.27 8.06 -1.34
CA MET A 74 16.15 8.05 -0.39
C MET A 74 14.86 8.57 -1.03
N SER A 75 14.98 9.66 -1.81
CA SER A 75 13.84 10.23 -2.53
C SER A 75 13.29 9.27 -3.58
N TYR A 76 14.18 8.60 -4.31
CA TYR A 76 13.79 7.57 -5.27
C TYR A 76 13.06 6.42 -4.58
N ASN A 77 13.61 5.93 -3.47
CA ASN A 77 12.97 4.86 -2.72
C ASN A 77 11.58 5.25 -2.23
N MET A 78 11.42 6.50 -1.81
CA MET A 78 10.11 6.99 -1.36
C MET A 78 9.11 7.01 -2.52
N GLN A 79 9.53 7.44 -3.70
CA GLN A 79 8.68 7.42 -4.89
C GLN A 79 8.29 5.99 -5.28
N GLU A 80 9.24 5.05 -5.19
CA GLU A 80 8.98 3.64 -5.46
C GLU A 80 7.96 3.05 -4.47
N LEU A 81 8.07 3.39 -3.20
CA LEU A 81 7.10 2.98 -2.20
C LEU A 81 5.71 3.54 -2.50
N LYS A 82 5.63 4.81 -2.87
CA LYS A 82 4.36 5.44 -3.24
C LYS A 82 3.74 4.76 -4.46
N ARG A 83 4.54 4.46 -5.47
CA ARG A 83 4.08 3.75 -6.67
C ARG A 83 3.54 2.36 -6.30
N TYR A 84 4.28 1.61 -5.52
CA TYR A 84 3.89 0.26 -5.11
C TYR A 84 2.58 0.26 -4.32
N ILE A 85 2.45 1.19 -3.37
CA ILE A 85 1.22 1.33 -2.57
C ILE A 85 0.05 1.70 -3.47
N SER A 86 0.25 2.61 -4.42
CA SER A 86 -0.79 3.03 -5.35
C SER A 86 -1.27 1.87 -6.22
N GLU A 87 -0.35 1.07 -6.75
CA GLU A 87 -0.67 -0.10 -7.54
C GLU A 87 -1.38 -1.17 -6.73
N LEU A 88 -0.92 -1.42 -5.50
CA LEU A 88 -1.62 -2.35 -4.60
C LEU A 88 -3.04 -1.88 -4.30
N LYS A 89 -3.23 -0.59 -4.09
CA LYS A 89 -4.55 -0.02 -3.86
C LYS A 89 -5.46 -0.26 -5.06
N GLU A 90 -4.96 -0.06 -6.26
CA GLU A 90 -5.72 -0.32 -7.48
C GLU A 90 -6.17 -1.78 -7.56
N VAL A 91 -5.28 -2.72 -7.23
CA VAL A 91 -5.60 -4.14 -7.20
C VAL A 91 -6.69 -4.43 -6.18
N VAL A 92 -6.56 -3.89 -4.97
CA VAL A 92 -7.54 -4.08 -3.91
C VAL A 92 -8.90 -3.51 -4.34
N VAL A 93 -8.94 -2.33 -4.90
CA VAL A 93 -10.17 -1.69 -5.37
C VAL A 93 -10.83 -2.52 -6.46
N TYR A 94 -10.02 -3.05 -7.39
CA TYR A 94 -10.53 -3.92 -8.45
C TYR A 94 -11.25 -5.14 -7.87
N TYR A 95 -10.60 -5.87 -6.96
CA TYR A 95 -11.21 -7.06 -6.38
C TYR A 95 -12.40 -6.75 -5.48
N ARG A 96 -12.39 -5.63 -4.81
CA ARG A 96 -13.54 -5.19 -4.02
C ARG A 96 -14.75 -4.90 -4.92
N THR A 97 -14.52 -4.25 -6.04
CA THR A 97 -15.57 -3.89 -6.98
C THR A 97 -16.23 -5.12 -7.59
N ILE A 98 -15.47 -6.11 -8.02
CA ILE A 98 -16.03 -7.31 -8.65
C ILE A 98 -16.64 -8.27 -7.64
N THR A 99 -16.35 -8.12 -6.35
CA THR A 99 -16.90 -8.97 -5.30
C THR A 99 -17.95 -8.26 -4.46
N GLU A 100 -18.28 -7.02 -4.77
CA GLU A 100 -19.41 -6.35 -4.14
C GLU A 100 -20.71 -7.04 -4.55
N VAL A 101 -21.47 -7.45 -3.53
CA VAL A 101 -22.80 -8.00 -3.73
C VAL A 101 -23.78 -6.85 -3.51
N GLU A 102 -24.50 -6.51 -4.56
CA GLU A 102 -25.60 -5.55 -4.48
C GLU A 102 -26.77 -6.07 -3.62
#